data_93c724419eac4daafbc7aed070ff52ae
#
_entry.id   93c724419eac4daafbc7aed070ff52ae
#
_cell.length_a   1.000
_cell.length_b   1.000
_cell.length_c   1.000
_cell.angle_alpha   90.00
_cell.angle_beta   90.00
_cell.angle_gamma   90.00
#
_symmetry.space_group_name_H-M   'P 1'
#
loop_
_entity.id
_entity.type
_entity.pdbx_description
1 polymer ?
#
loop_
_entity_poly.entity_id
_entity_poly.type
_entity_poly.pdbx_seq_one_letter_code
_entity_poly.pdbx_strand_id
1 'polypeptide(L)'
;MSDPIRPLGPEAGVQGAIRRAADATGVDFSLLVETARRESAFNPNARAGTSSATGLFQFIDSTWLDMVRRHGAQHGLGPQAAALQQGANAETRREILALRTDPELSARMAGELARENAEALQSRLGRAPNAGELYAAHVMGVGGASRLIEAATQGAPDASVLFPREAAANRGLFYANGAPRSAQGLLDRLSLDADASVGARGRIEYVGADAAPISPALAQALFQMALMPLLRGADEEAERNPMQQALAAYARLSGS
;
A
#
# COMPACT_ATOMS: atom_id res chain seq x y z
N MET A 1 1.15 -9.73 -47.35
CA MET A 1 2.24 -9.07 -46.56
C MET A 1 1.74 -9.01 -45.14
N SER A 2 2.24 -9.88 -44.28
CA SER A 2 1.87 -9.89 -42.85
C SER A 2 2.80 -8.87 -42.16
N ASP A 3 2.18 -7.87 -41.50
CA ASP A 3 2.93 -6.93 -40.66
C ASP A 3 3.71 -7.69 -39.58
N PRO A 4 4.99 -7.37 -39.35
CA PRO A 4 5.73 -7.99 -38.27
C PRO A 4 5.10 -7.59 -36.94
N ILE A 5 4.77 -8.59 -36.10
CA ILE A 5 4.29 -8.41 -34.74
C ILE A 5 5.35 -7.57 -34.00
N ARG A 6 5.04 -6.31 -33.78
CA ARG A 6 5.89 -5.40 -32.99
C ARG A 6 5.94 -5.92 -31.56
N PRO A 7 7.14 -6.19 -30.99
CA PRO A 7 7.22 -6.65 -29.60
C PRO A 7 6.55 -5.60 -28.71
N LEU A 8 5.63 -6.03 -27.88
CA LEU A 8 4.99 -5.19 -26.85
C LEU A 8 6.12 -4.65 -25.94
N GLY A 9 6.16 -3.34 -25.74
CA GLY A 9 7.15 -2.74 -24.84
C GLY A 9 7.01 -3.27 -23.41
N PRO A 10 8.01 -3.06 -22.54
CA PRO A 10 8.02 -3.54 -21.15
C PRO A 10 6.76 -3.16 -20.36
N GLU A 11 6.20 -1.98 -20.62
CA GLU A 11 4.94 -1.52 -20.00
C GLU A 11 3.73 -2.38 -20.37
N ALA A 12 3.65 -2.83 -21.62
CA ALA A 12 2.58 -3.72 -22.05
C ALA A 12 2.67 -5.10 -21.37
N GLY A 13 3.88 -5.58 -21.07
CA GLY A 13 4.13 -6.80 -20.30
C GLY A 13 3.66 -6.65 -18.83
N VAL A 14 3.99 -5.51 -18.21
CA VAL A 14 3.57 -5.19 -16.83
C VAL A 14 2.06 -5.02 -16.73
N GLN A 15 1.42 -4.29 -17.64
CA GLN A 15 -0.03 -4.11 -17.64
C GLN A 15 -0.76 -5.44 -17.87
N GLY A 16 -0.21 -6.33 -18.71
CA GLY A 16 -0.72 -7.68 -18.89
C GLY A 16 -0.66 -8.51 -17.61
N ALA A 17 0.44 -8.41 -16.85
CA ALA A 17 0.59 -9.06 -15.55
C ALA A 17 -0.43 -8.53 -14.53
N ILE A 18 -0.62 -7.21 -14.47
CA ILE A 18 -1.62 -6.59 -13.59
C ILE A 18 -3.04 -7.05 -13.95
N ARG A 19 -3.38 -7.15 -15.26
CA ARG A 19 -4.69 -7.64 -15.69
C ARG A 19 -4.95 -9.07 -15.24
N ARG A 20 -3.99 -9.98 -15.46
CA ARG A 20 -4.11 -11.37 -14.98
C ARG A 20 -4.24 -11.46 -13.47
N ALA A 21 -3.56 -10.58 -12.74
CA ALA A 21 -3.69 -10.50 -11.29
C ALA A 21 -5.09 -10.00 -10.87
N ALA A 22 -5.60 -8.95 -11.52
CA ALA A 22 -6.96 -8.44 -11.29
C ALA A 22 -8.01 -9.53 -11.52
N ASP A 23 -7.91 -10.26 -12.64
CA ASP A 23 -8.80 -11.37 -12.97
C ASP A 23 -8.73 -12.51 -11.94
N ALA A 24 -7.52 -12.82 -11.44
CA ALA A 24 -7.30 -13.89 -10.48
C ALA A 24 -7.75 -13.55 -9.05
N THR A 25 -7.72 -12.28 -8.67
CA THR A 25 -8.04 -11.83 -7.30
C THR A 25 -9.41 -11.19 -7.17
N GLY A 26 -10.07 -10.90 -8.30
CA GLY A 26 -11.36 -10.20 -8.35
C GLY A 26 -11.28 -8.71 -8.00
N VAL A 27 -10.07 -8.15 -7.94
CA VAL A 27 -9.83 -6.74 -7.62
C VAL A 27 -9.89 -5.91 -8.90
N ASP A 28 -10.37 -4.68 -8.78
CA ASP A 28 -10.46 -3.76 -9.91
C ASP A 28 -9.09 -3.51 -10.56
N PHE A 29 -9.03 -3.69 -11.87
CA PHE A 29 -7.80 -3.53 -12.64
C PHE A 29 -7.24 -2.11 -12.54
N SER A 30 -8.10 -1.08 -12.53
CA SER A 30 -7.68 0.32 -12.47
C SER A 30 -7.02 0.65 -11.13
N LEU A 31 -7.49 0.05 -10.04
CA LEU A 31 -6.87 0.19 -8.71
C LEU A 31 -5.44 -0.34 -8.71
N LEU A 32 -5.21 -1.53 -9.28
CA LEU A 32 -3.88 -2.13 -9.35
C LEU A 32 -2.94 -1.36 -10.29
N VAL A 33 -3.44 -0.91 -11.44
CA VAL A 33 -2.68 -0.08 -12.39
C VAL A 33 -2.21 1.21 -11.72
N GLU A 34 -3.12 1.92 -11.05
CA GLU A 34 -2.79 3.18 -10.41
C GLU A 34 -1.83 2.99 -9.24
N THR A 35 -2.02 1.94 -8.44
CA THR A 35 -1.08 1.59 -7.38
C THR A 35 0.31 1.34 -7.96
N ALA A 36 0.45 0.51 -8.99
CA ALA A 36 1.75 0.24 -9.62
C ALA A 36 2.40 1.50 -10.21
N ARG A 37 1.59 2.39 -10.82
CA ARG A 37 2.06 3.67 -11.34
C ARG A 37 2.66 4.55 -10.24
N ARG A 38 1.98 4.65 -9.10
CA ARG A 38 2.41 5.48 -7.96
C ARG A 38 3.61 4.90 -7.24
N GLU A 39 3.61 3.59 -7.01
CA GLU A 39 4.63 2.93 -6.22
C GLU A 39 5.98 2.83 -6.94
N SER A 40 5.97 2.62 -8.26
CA SER A 40 7.19 2.32 -9.01
C SER A 40 7.27 2.94 -10.41
N ALA A 41 6.26 3.72 -10.85
CA ALA A 41 6.13 4.14 -12.26
C ALA A 41 6.22 2.91 -13.21
N PHE A 42 5.57 1.81 -12.85
CA PHE A 42 5.59 0.51 -13.57
C PHE A 42 6.96 -0.17 -13.65
N ASN A 43 7.91 0.19 -12.79
CA ASN A 43 9.22 -0.44 -12.75
C ASN A 43 9.23 -1.65 -11.80
N PRO A 44 9.27 -2.91 -12.31
CA PRO A 44 9.28 -4.10 -11.47
C PRO A 44 10.59 -4.27 -10.66
N ASN A 45 11.64 -3.56 -11.03
CA ASN A 45 12.92 -3.59 -10.35
C ASN A 45 13.15 -2.39 -9.41
N ALA A 46 12.12 -1.57 -9.17
CA ALA A 46 12.23 -0.42 -8.29
C ALA A 46 12.64 -0.84 -6.88
N ARG A 47 13.53 -0.06 -6.27
CA ARG A 47 14.00 -0.25 -4.89
C ARG A 47 13.97 1.08 -4.17
N ALA A 48 13.43 1.10 -2.96
CA ALA A 48 13.48 2.28 -2.12
C ALA A 48 14.89 2.47 -1.53
N GLY A 49 15.34 3.74 -1.44
CA GLY A 49 16.64 4.06 -0.85
C GLY A 49 16.68 3.98 0.68
N THR A 50 15.53 4.06 1.35
CA THR A 50 15.44 4.21 2.82
C THR A 50 14.68 3.06 3.51
N SER A 51 14.22 2.06 2.75
CA SER A 51 13.48 0.93 3.28
C SER A 51 13.72 -0.34 2.44
N SER A 52 13.13 -1.47 2.87
CA SER A 52 13.21 -2.75 2.16
C SER A 52 12.24 -2.87 0.98
N ALA A 53 11.46 -1.82 0.66
CA ALA A 53 10.46 -1.90 -0.38
C ALA A 53 11.06 -2.13 -1.77
N THR A 54 10.46 -3.07 -2.47
CA THR A 54 10.99 -3.56 -3.73
C THR A 54 9.86 -3.96 -4.68
N GLY A 55 10.09 -3.80 -5.98
CA GLY A 55 9.25 -4.31 -7.03
C GLY A 55 8.14 -3.35 -7.46
N LEU A 56 7.25 -3.87 -8.29
CA LEU A 56 6.17 -3.12 -8.94
C LEU A 56 5.24 -2.42 -7.95
N PHE A 57 4.95 -3.05 -6.81
CA PHE A 57 4.04 -2.58 -5.75
C PHE A 57 4.79 -2.22 -4.45
N GLN A 58 6.11 -2.07 -4.50
CA GLN A 58 6.96 -1.64 -3.39
C GLN A 58 6.69 -2.41 -2.08
N PHE A 59 6.54 -3.73 -2.15
CA PHE A 59 6.38 -4.55 -0.97
C PHE A 59 7.61 -4.50 -0.08
N ILE A 60 7.42 -4.25 1.22
CA ILE A 60 8.44 -4.44 2.24
C ILE A 60 8.57 -5.93 2.59
N ASP A 61 9.70 -6.31 3.19
CA ASP A 61 10.05 -7.69 3.48
C ASP A 61 8.96 -8.42 4.27
N SER A 62 8.51 -7.84 5.39
CA SER A 62 7.53 -8.48 6.28
C SER A 62 6.19 -8.70 5.59
N THR A 63 5.69 -7.68 4.86
CA THR A 63 4.41 -7.78 4.15
C THR A 63 4.47 -8.81 3.04
N TRP A 64 5.55 -8.82 2.24
CA TRP A 64 5.71 -9.80 1.18
C TRP A 64 5.70 -11.23 1.70
N LEU A 65 6.53 -11.50 2.71
CA LEU A 65 6.62 -12.83 3.31
C LEU A 65 5.29 -13.28 3.91
N ASP A 66 4.54 -12.38 4.54
CA ASP A 66 3.23 -12.69 5.09
C ASP A 66 2.19 -12.95 4.00
N MET A 67 2.16 -12.15 2.93
CA MET A 67 1.28 -12.37 1.78
C MET A 67 1.58 -13.71 1.10
N VAL A 68 2.85 -14.03 0.87
CA VAL A 68 3.24 -15.35 0.29
C VAL A 68 2.85 -16.48 1.23
N ARG A 69 3.04 -16.33 2.55
CA ARG A 69 2.64 -17.34 3.53
C ARG A 69 1.15 -17.64 3.50
N ARG A 70 0.30 -16.62 3.36
CA ARG A 70 -1.18 -16.73 3.38
C ARG A 70 -1.77 -17.10 2.02
N HIS A 71 -1.30 -16.47 0.96
CA HIS A 71 -1.91 -16.57 -0.37
C HIS A 71 -1.03 -17.21 -1.43
N GLY A 72 0.26 -17.42 -1.14
CA GLY A 72 1.21 -17.93 -2.13
C GLY A 72 0.79 -19.25 -2.78
N ALA A 73 0.19 -20.15 -2.00
CA ALA A 73 -0.25 -21.46 -2.52
C ALA A 73 -1.26 -21.36 -3.67
N GLN A 74 -2.16 -20.38 -3.63
CA GLN A 74 -3.18 -20.14 -4.65
C GLN A 74 -2.58 -19.57 -5.96
N HIS A 75 -1.37 -19.01 -5.86
CA HIS A 75 -0.69 -18.33 -6.95
C HIS A 75 0.62 -19.02 -7.39
N GLY A 76 0.70 -20.34 -7.17
CA GLY A 76 1.84 -21.15 -7.62
C GLY A 76 3.07 -21.12 -6.71
N LEU A 77 2.98 -20.51 -5.51
CA LEU A 77 4.05 -20.44 -4.52
C LEU A 77 3.79 -21.39 -3.33
N GLY A 78 3.20 -22.57 -3.59
CA GLY A 78 2.88 -23.56 -2.55
C GLY A 78 4.10 -23.98 -1.71
N PRO A 79 5.24 -24.37 -2.31
CA PRO A 79 6.45 -24.71 -1.58
C PRO A 79 6.97 -23.56 -0.71
N GLN A 80 6.95 -22.32 -1.22
CA GLN A 80 7.39 -21.12 -0.50
C GLN A 80 6.46 -20.80 0.67
N ALA A 81 5.16 -20.89 0.48
CA ALA A 81 4.16 -20.71 1.53
C ALA A 81 4.35 -21.74 2.66
N ALA A 82 4.53 -23.02 2.31
CA ALA A 82 4.78 -24.09 3.27
C ALA A 82 6.09 -23.88 4.04
N ALA A 83 7.16 -23.47 3.36
CA ALA A 83 8.43 -23.17 4.02
C ALA A 83 8.29 -22.02 5.05
N LEU A 84 7.55 -20.95 4.69
CA LEU A 84 7.29 -19.83 5.60
C LEU A 84 6.45 -20.25 6.81
N GLN A 85 5.48 -21.15 6.65
CA GLN A 85 4.67 -21.68 7.74
C GLN A 85 5.50 -22.54 8.70
N GLN A 86 6.53 -23.21 8.21
CA GLN A 86 7.44 -24.06 8.98
C GLN A 86 8.65 -23.31 9.58
N GLY A 87 8.74 -21.99 9.38
CA GLY A 87 9.84 -21.19 9.88
C GLY A 87 11.06 -21.19 8.96
N ALA A 88 10.87 -20.80 7.68
CA ALA A 88 11.92 -20.72 6.67
C ALA A 88 13.22 -20.08 7.19
N ASN A 89 14.36 -20.67 6.85
CA ASN A 89 15.69 -20.12 7.17
C ASN A 89 15.98 -18.83 6.38
N ALA A 90 17.10 -18.18 6.69
CA ALA A 90 17.45 -16.88 6.10
C ALA A 90 17.72 -16.97 4.58
N GLU A 91 18.19 -18.08 4.06
CA GLU A 91 18.43 -18.28 2.64
C GLU A 91 17.12 -18.40 1.88
N THR A 92 16.24 -19.31 2.30
CA THR A 92 14.89 -19.47 1.74
C THR A 92 14.10 -18.15 1.79
N ARG A 93 14.18 -17.39 2.89
CA ARG A 93 13.53 -16.08 2.99
C ARG A 93 14.07 -15.09 1.96
N ARG A 94 15.39 -15.08 1.70
CA ARG A 94 15.99 -14.23 0.65
C ARG A 94 15.52 -14.61 -0.75
N GLU A 95 15.43 -15.89 -1.06
CA GLU A 95 14.89 -16.38 -2.33
C GLU A 95 13.44 -15.94 -2.53
N ILE A 96 12.60 -16.09 -1.49
CA ILE A 96 11.20 -15.65 -1.53
C ILE A 96 11.11 -14.13 -1.70
N LEU A 97 11.95 -13.36 -1.03
CA LEU A 97 12.00 -11.90 -1.17
C LEU A 97 12.42 -11.44 -2.57
N ALA A 98 13.25 -12.21 -3.26
CA ALA A 98 13.64 -11.90 -4.64
C ALA A 98 12.46 -11.95 -5.62
N LEU A 99 11.43 -12.73 -5.34
CA LEU A 99 10.22 -12.83 -6.17
C LEU A 99 9.39 -11.53 -6.26
N ARG A 100 9.65 -10.54 -5.42
CA ARG A 100 9.00 -9.22 -5.49
C ARG A 100 9.24 -8.50 -6.81
N THR A 101 10.31 -8.84 -7.53
CA THR A 101 10.63 -8.26 -8.84
C THR A 101 9.91 -8.96 -9.99
N ASP A 102 9.26 -10.08 -9.75
CA ASP A 102 8.35 -10.69 -10.74
C ASP A 102 7.05 -9.86 -10.79
N PRO A 103 6.72 -9.25 -11.95
CA PRO A 103 5.58 -8.35 -12.03
C PRO A 103 4.24 -9.06 -11.84
N GLU A 104 4.12 -10.33 -12.23
CA GLU A 104 2.87 -11.08 -12.06
C GLU A 104 2.65 -11.52 -10.62
N LEU A 105 3.67 -12.07 -9.97
CA LEU A 105 3.59 -12.46 -8.56
C LEU A 105 3.36 -11.24 -7.66
N SER A 106 4.08 -10.13 -7.94
CA SER A 106 3.91 -8.88 -7.22
C SER A 106 2.48 -8.33 -7.37
N ALA A 107 1.91 -8.36 -8.59
CA ALA A 107 0.54 -7.92 -8.83
C ALA A 107 -0.50 -8.83 -8.16
N ARG A 108 -0.31 -10.16 -8.17
CA ARG A 108 -1.20 -11.10 -7.48
C ARG A 108 -1.22 -10.87 -5.99
N MET A 109 -0.06 -10.70 -5.35
CA MET A 109 0.01 -10.39 -3.91
C MET A 109 -0.60 -9.03 -3.58
N ALA A 110 -0.44 -8.03 -4.46
CA ALA A 110 -1.08 -6.73 -4.30
C ALA A 110 -2.62 -6.82 -4.41
N GLY A 111 -3.12 -7.63 -5.33
CA GLY A 111 -4.56 -7.92 -5.46
C GLY A 111 -5.11 -8.59 -4.20
N GLU A 112 -4.42 -9.61 -3.67
CA GLU A 112 -4.85 -10.25 -2.43
C GLU A 112 -4.87 -9.29 -1.23
N LEU A 113 -3.85 -8.44 -1.11
CA LEU A 113 -3.80 -7.43 -0.06
C LEU A 113 -4.95 -6.41 -0.20
N ALA A 114 -5.24 -5.96 -1.42
CA ALA A 114 -6.36 -5.05 -1.67
C ALA A 114 -7.71 -5.71 -1.34
N ARG A 115 -7.89 -6.99 -1.67
CA ARG A 115 -9.08 -7.77 -1.34
C ARG A 115 -9.26 -7.90 0.17
N GLU A 116 -8.21 -8.26 0.91
CA GLU A 116 -8.25 -8.33 2.38
C GLU A 116 -8.62 -6.99 3.01
N ASN A 117 -8.02 -5.90 2.51
CA ASN A 117 -8.34 -4.56 2.98
C ASN A 117 -9.81 -4.20 2.74
N ALA A 118 -10.36 -4.58 1.57
CA ALA A 118 -11.76 -4.35 1.24
C ALA A 118 -12.69 -5.14 2.16
N GLU A 119 -12.43 -6.42 2.37
CA GLU A 119 -13.21 -7.29 3.26
C GLU A 119 -13.17 -6.80 4.72
N ALA A 120 -11.99 -6.42 5.19
CA ALA A 120 -11.81 -5.92 6.55
C ALA A 120 -12.49 -4.56 6.77
N LEU A 121 -12.45 -3.66 5.78
CA LEU A 121 -13.20 -2.40 5.82
C LEU A 121 -14.71 -2.64 5.77
N GLN A 122 -15.17 -3.49 4.85
CA GLN A 122 -16.60 -3.85 4.75
C GLN A 122 -17.13 -4.40 6.07
N SER A 123 -16.38 -5.28 6.72
CA SER A 123 -16.75 -5.84 8.02
C SER A 123 -16.90 -4.76 9.10
N ARG A 124 -16.04 -3.72 9.09
CA ARG A 124 -16.08 -2.63 10.07
C ARG A 124 -17.16 -1.59 9.78
N LEU A 125 -17.38 -1.29 8.50
CA LEU A 125 -18.33 -0.27 8.06
C LEU A 125 -19.76 -0.80 7.97
N GLY A 126 -19.97 -2.12 7.91
CA GLY A 126 -21.26 -2.75 7.66
C GLY A 126 -21.80 -2.52 6.23
N ARG A 127 -20.97 -2.00 5.33
CA ARG A 127 -21.26 -1.74 3.91
C ARG A 127 -20.01 -1.87 3.06
N ALA A 128 -20.18 -2.01 1.76
CA ALA A 128 -19.05 -1.98 0.84
C ALA A 128 -18.32 -0.62 0.92
N PRO A 129 -16.98 -0.61 1.04
CA PRO A 129 -16.20 0.62 0.96
C PRO A 129 -16.18 1.17 -0.46
N ASN A 130 -16.13 2.50 -0.60
CA ASN A 130 -15.90 3.15 -1.89
C ASN A 130 -14.41 3.19 -2.24
N ALA A 131 -14.07 3.63 -3.47
CA ALA A 131 -12.70 3.67 -3.98
C ALA A 131 -11.76 4.54 -3.11
N GLY A 132 -12.25 5.68 -2.61
CA GLY A 132 -11.48 6.56 -1.73
C GLY A 132 -11.21 5.95 -0.36
N GLU A 133 -12.18 5.22 0.18
CA GLU A 133 -12.04 4.48 1.45
C GLU A 133 -11.05 3.31 1.32
N LEU A 134 -11.08 2.61 0.19
CA LEU A 134 -10.09 1.58 -0.14
C LEU A 134 -8.69 2.17 -0.29
N TYR A 135 -8.59 3.33 -0.93
CA TYR A 135 -7.31 4.03 -1.04
C TYR A 135 -6.83 4.55 0.32
N ALA A 136 -7.72 5.04 1.17
CA ALA A 136 -7.38 5.37 2.55
C ALA A 136 -6.86 4.15 3.32
N ALA A 137 -7.46 2.96 3.12
CA ALA A 137 -6.97 1.72 3.72
C ALA A 137 -5.61 1.29 3.17
N HIS A 138 -5.36 1.52 1.89
CA HIS A 138 -4.03 1.31 1.30
C HIS A 138 -2.98 2.23 1.93
N VAL A 139 -3.30 3.51 2.12
CA VAL A 139 -2.35 4.53 2.65
C VAL A 139 -2.18 4.45 4.17
N MET A 140 -3.27 4.24 4.92
CA MET A 140 -3.31 4.38 6.38
C MET A 140 -3.58 3.05 7.11
N GLY A 141 -3.74 1.95 6.36
CA GLY A 141 -4.23 0.68 6.83
C GLY A 141 -5.72 0.70 7.20
N VAL A 142 -6.31 -0.48 7.34
CA VAL A 142 -7.73 -0.65 7.66
C VAL A 142 -8.12 0.08 8.94
N GLY A 143 -7.27 0.03 9.98
CA GLY A 143 -7.51 0.71 11.25
C GLY A 143 -7.53 2.24 11.13
N GLY A 144 -6.55 2.80 10.41
CA GLY A 144 -6.46 4.23 10.14
C GLY A 144 -7.62 4.72 9.27
N ALA A 145 -7.94 4.00 8.20
CA ALA A 145 -9.06 4.31 7.32
C ALA A 145 -10.39 4.28 8.07
N SER A 146 -10.65 3.24 8.88
CA SER A 146 -11.88 3.15 9.67
C SER A 146 -12.04 4.35 10.61
N ARG A 147 -10.97 4.73 11.32
CA ARG A 147 -10.96 5.91 12.20
C ARG A 147 -11.21 7.20 11.42
N LEU A 148 -10.62 7.35 10.23
CA LEU A 148 -10.82 8.52 9.40
C LEU A 148 -12.27 8.61 8.90
N ILE A 149 -12.84 7.50 8.42
CA ILE A 149 -14.22 7.42 7.93
C ILE A 149 -15.21 7.73 9.06
N GLU A 150 -15.00 7.15 10.24
CA GLU A 150 -15.83 7.44 11.42
C GLU A 150 -15.75 8.92 11.82
N ALA A 151 -14.54 9.48 11.89
CA ALA A 151 -14.32 10.87 12.21
C ALA A 151 -14.93 11.82 11.16
N ALA A 152 -14.88 11.47 9.87
CA ALA A 152 -15.54 12.20 8.81
C ALA A 152 -17.07 12.20 8.99
N THR A 153 -17.66 11.05 9.33
CA THR A 153 -19.09 10.92 9.62
C THR A 153 -19.51 11.77 10.82
N GLN A 154 -18.63 11.90 11.82
CA GLN A 154 -18.86 12.72 13.01
C GLN A 154 -18.53 14.21 12.81
N GLY A 155 -18.06 14.60 11.62
CA GLY A 155 -17.74 15.99 11.28
C GLY A 155 -16.48 16.52 11.97
N ALA A 156 -15.50 15.67 12.29
CA ALA A 156 -14.26 16.09 12.94
C ALA A 156 -13.52 17.16 12.12
N PRO A 157 -13.25 18.35 12.72
CA PRO A 157 -12.78 19.53 11.99
C PRO A 157 -11.28 19.50 11.65
N ASP A 158 -10.50 18.65 12.33
CA ASP A 158 -9.04 18.60 12.21
C ASP A 158 -8.53 17.15 12.21
N ALA A 159 -8.17 16.65 11.02
CA ALA A 159 -7.62 15.32 10.84
C ALA A 159 -6.20 15.19 11.43
N SER A 160 -5.45 16.28 11.56
CA SER A 160 -4.08 16.24 12.07
C SER A 160 -4.01 15.88 13.56
N VAL A 161 -5.06 16.17 14.31
CA VAL A 161 -5.18 15.77 15.72
C VAL A 161 -5.42 14.26 15.85
N LEU A 162 -6.16 13.67 14.90
CA LEU A 162 -6.42 12.23 14.88
C LEU A 162 -5.17 11.41 14.48
N PHE A 163 -4.31 12.00 13.65
CA PHE A 163 -3.15 11.36 13.03
C PHE A 163 -1.91 12.26 13.13
N PRO A 164 -1.44 12.61 14.34
CA PRO A 164 -0.39 13.63 14.51
C PRO A 164 0.96 13.23 13.90
N ARG A 165 1.31 11.95 13.89
CA ARG A 165 2.56 11.45 13.28
C ARG A 165 2.49 11.50 11.77
N GLU A 166 1.38 11.05 11.21
CA GLU A 166 1.11 11.06 9.78
C GLU A 166 1.03 12.50 9.26
N ALA A 167 0.39 13.40 10.01
CA ALA A 167 0.30 14.81 9.68
C ALA A 167 1.67 15.50 9.70
N ALA A 168 2.52 15.19 10.67
CA ALA A 168 3.88 15.71 10.74
C ALA A 168 4.74 15.26 9.56
N ALA A 169 4.61 13.99 9.18
CA ALA A 169 5.34 13.41 8.05
C ALA A 169 4.77 13.84 6.69
N ASN A 170 3.51 14.28 6.62
CA ASN A 170 2.79 14.52 5.37
C ASN A 170 1.93 15.79 5.36
N ARG A 171 2.59 16.93 5.56
CA ARG A 171 1.88 18.22 5.61
C ARG A 171 1.02 18.48 4.38
N GLY A 172 1.47 18.14 3.17
CA GLY A 172 0.71 18.36 1.93
C GLY A 172 -0.61 17.58 1.85
N LEU A 173 -0.68 16.42 2.52
CA LEU A 173 -1.92 15.64 2.60
C LEU A 173 -2.86 16.20 3.68
N PHE A 174 -2.33 16.53 4.85
CA PHE A 174 -3.12 16.92 6.03
C PHE A 174 -3.47 18.40 6.10
N TYR A 175 -2.77 19.25 5.36
CA TYR A 175 -2.97 20.72 5.38
C TYR A 175 -3.28 21.25 3.99
N ALA A 176 -4.10 22.31 3.93
CA ALA A 176 -4.37 23.10 2.74
C ALA A 176 -4.29 24.57 3.09
N ASN A 177 -3.56 25.36 2.31
CA ASN A 177 -3.40 26.82 2.54
C ASN A 177 -2.97 27.15 4.00
N GLY A 178 -2.14 26.30 4.59
CA GLY A 178 -1.65 26.45 5.95
C GLY A 178 -2.60 25.99 7.07
N ALA A 179 -3.85 25.66 6.76
CA ALA A 179 -4.84 25.17 7.72
C ALA A 179 -4.95 23.63 7.68
N PRO A 180 -5.22 22.95 8.81
CA PRO A 180 -5.48 21.52 8.80
C PRO A 180 -6.76 21.20 8.04
N ARG A 181 -6.77 20.06 7.33
CA ARG A 181 -8.01 19.54 6.72
C ARG A 181 -8.88 18.91 7.78
N SER A 182 -10.20 19.01 7.61
CA SER A 182 -11.15 18.17 8.35
C SER A 182 -10.95 16.70 7.98
N ALA A 183 -11.53 15.79 8.79
CA ALA A 183 -11.53 14.37 8.47
C ALA A 183 -12.18 14.09 7.10
N GLN A 184 -13.30 14.76 6.80
CA GLN A 184 -13.94 14.67 5.48
C GLN A 184 -13.03 15.24 4.38
N GLY A 185 -12.41 16.40 4.59
CA GLY A 185 -11.50 17.00 3.61
C GLY A 185 -10.24 16.17 3.34
N LEU A 186 -9.76 15.41 4.33
CA LEU A 186 -8.68 14.44 4.14
C LEU A 186 -9.19 13.23 3.34
N LEU A 187 -10.37 12.71 3.64
CA LEU A 187 -10.97 11.58 2.91
C LEU A 187 -11.25 11.96 1.45
N ASP A 188 -11.80 13.17 1.21
CA ASP A 188 -12.01 13.70 -0.15
C ASP A 188 -10.70 13.82 -0.92
N ARG A 189 -9.64 14.28 -0.26
CA ARG A 189 -8.32 14.39 -0.89
C ARG A 189 -7.76 13.02 -1.30
N LEU A 190 -7.94 12.01 -0.46
CA LEU A 190 -7.58 10.62 -0.77
C LEU A 190 -8.45 10.06 -1.89
N SER A 191 -9.76 10.41 -1.92
CA SER A 191 -10.69 10.00 -2.98
C SER A 191 -10.34 10.62 -4.33
N LEU A 192 -9.97 11.89 -4.38
CA LEU A 192 -9.51 12.55 -5.61
C LEU A 192 -8.26 11.86 -6.19
N ASP A 193 -7.37 11.39 -5.31
CA ASP A 193 -6.22 10.62 -5.75
C ASP A 193 -6.64 9.23 -6.28
N ALA A 194 -7.73 8.64 -5.78
CA ALA A 194 -8.30 7.39 -6.29
C ALA A 194 -9.08 7.59 -7.59
N ASP A 195 -9.91 8.65 -7.68
CA ASP A 195 -10.75 8.95 -8.86
C ASP A 195 -9.93 9.40 -10.07
N ALA A 196 -8.81 10.09 -9.85
CA ALA A 196 -7.85 10.40 -10.91
C ALA A 196 -7.31 9.14 -11.60
N SER A 197 -7.39 7.98 -10.92
CA SER A 197 -7.01 6.68 -11.44
C SER A 197 -8.08 6.00 -12.31
N VAL A 198 -9.35 6.28 -12.04
CA VAL A 198 -10.50 5.68 -12.75
C VAL A 198 -10.87 6.47 -14.01
N GLY A 199 -10.55 7.76 -14.06
CA GLY A 199 -10.95 8.70 -15.11
C GLY A 199 -10.16 8.69 -16.42
N ALA A 200 -9.16 7.85 -16.60
CA ALA A 200 -8.21 7.87 -17.73
C ALA A 200 -8.78 7.38 -19.09
N ARG A 201 -10.08 7.53 -19.35
CA ARG A 201 -10.68 7.46 -20.70
C ARG A 201 -11.03 8.82 -21.31
N GLY A 202 -10.69 9.93 -20.64
CA GLY A 202 -10.88 11.27 -21.14
C GLY A 202 -9.65 12.12 -20.88
N ARG A 203 -9.18 12.84 -21.90
CA ARG A 203 -8.11 13.83 -21.83
C ARG A 203 -8.38 14.77 -20.65
N ILE A 204 -7.56 14.70 -19.59
CA ILE A 204 -7.61 15.66 -18.48
C ILE A 204 -6.50 16.68 -18.70
N GLU A 205 -6.90 17.91 -19.02
CA GLU A 205 -6.01 19.06 -18.88
C GLU A 205 -5.77 19.31 -17.38
N TYR A 206 -4.50 19.30 -17.02
CA TYR A 206 -4.04 19.64 -15.67
C TYR A 206 -4.29 21.14 -15.44
N VAL A 207 -5.29 21.49 -14.67
CA VAL A 207 -5.45 22.84 -14.09
C VAL A 207 -5.23 22.71 -12.57
N GLY A 208 -4.09 23.23 -12.10
CA GLY A 208 -3.79 23.37 -10.67
C GLY A 208 -2.53 22.65 -10.21
N ALA A 209 -1.38 23.24 -10.50
CA ALA A 209 -0.06 22.75 -10.14
C ALA A 209 0.36 23.15 -8.71
N ASP A 210 -0.35 22.75 -7.65
CA ASP A 210 0.09 23.04 -6.27
C ASP A 210 -0.11 21.89 -5.25
N ALA A 211 -0.39 20.68 -5.69
CA ALA A 211 -0.39 19.53 -4.81
C ALA A 211 0.74 18.59 -5.22
N ALA A 212 1.87 18.66 -4.51
CA ALA A 212 2.93 17.68 -4.66
C ALA A 212 2.36 16.26 -4.45
N PRO A 213 2.67 15.29 -5.32
CA PRO A 213 2.26 13.91 -5.13
C PRO A 213 2.78 13.40 -3.79
N ILE A 214 2.00 12.55 -3.11
CA ILE A 214 2.47 11.83 -1.92
C ILE A 214 3.79 11.14 -2.32
N SER A 215 4.88 11.46 -1.61
CA SER A 215 6.16 10.85 -1.97
C SER A 215 6.07 9.32 -1.76
N PRO A 216 6.67 8.51 -2.63
CA PRO A 216 6.69 7.05 -2.47
C PRO A 216 7.19 6.61 -1.08
N ALA A 217 8.17 7.33 -0.51
CA ALA A 217 8.69 7.09 0.82
C ALA A 217 7.62 7.27 1.92
N LEU A 218 6.65 8.12 1.69
CA LEU A 218 5.61 8.42 2.66
C LEU A 218 4.41 7.46 2.54
N ALA A 219 3.95 7.15 1.33
CA ALA A 219 2.98 6.07 1.11
C ALA A 219 3.48 4.78 1.76
N GLN A 220 4.78 4.55 1.66
CA GLN A 220 5.49 3.42 2.24
C GLN A 220 5.59 3.48 3.78
N ALA A 221 5.90 4.64 4.36
CA ALA A 221 5.96 4.82 5.83
C ALA A 221 4.56 4.63 6.45
N LEU A 222 3.51 5.15 5.80
CA LEU A 222 2.12 4.98 6.23
C LEU A 222 1.66 3.52 6.09
N PHE A 223 2.03 2.84 5.02
CA PHE A 223 1.79 1.41 4.81
C PHE A 223 2.49 0.54 5.88
N GLN A 224 3.74 0.86 6.24
CA GLN A 224 4.47 0.17 7.31
C GLN A 224 3.82 0.34 8.68
N MET A 225 3.36 1.55 9.00
CA MET A 225 2.73 1.84 10.30
C MET A 225 1.35 1.21 10.44
N ALA A 226 0.63 1.03 9.35
CA ALA A 226 -0.73 0.50 9.35
C ALA A 226 -0.77 -1.03 9.43
N LEU A 227 0.25 -1.72 8.95
CA LEU A 227 0.28 -3.17 8.89
C LEU A 227 0.82 -3.82 10.17
N MET A 228 1.68 -3.13 10.94
CA MET A 228 2.28 -3.67 12.16
C MET A 228 1.29 -4.09 13.25
N PRO A 229 0.14 -3.42 13.47
CA PRO A 229 -0.84 -3.88 14.45
C PRO A 229 -1.67 -5.09 14.00
N LEU A 230 -1.84 -5.30 12.68
CA LEU A 230 -2.62 -6.42 12.12
C LEU A 230 -1.83 -7.74 12.09
N LEU A 231 -0.49 -7.66 12.03
CA LEU A 231 0.39 -8.83 12.06
C LEU A 231 0.64 -9.36 13.47
N ARG A 232 0.28 -8.61 14.51
CA ARG A 232 0.27 -9.08 15.90
C ARG A 232 -1.12 -9.62 16.22
N GLY A 233 -1.46 -10.75 15.62
CA GLY A 233 -2.55 -11.60 16.10
C GLY A 233 -2.26 -12.05 17.53
N ALA A 234 -3.23 -11.91 18.33
CA ALA A 234 -3.61 -12.41 19.64
C ALA A 234 -2.77 -13.49 20.33
N ASP A 235 -1.46 -13.40 20.35
CA ASP A 235 -0.60 -14.18 21.26
C ASP A 235 0.72 -13.42 21.45
N GLU A 236 0.70 -12.51 22.43
CA GLU A 236 1.85 -12.16 23.27
C GLU A 236 1.49 -10.95 24.15
N GLU A 237 0.82 -11.22 25.25
CA GLU A 237 1.08 -10.48 26.48
C GLU A 237 2.50 -10.82 26.93
N ALA A 238 3.32 -9.77 27.13
CA ALA A 238 4.66 -9.79 27.66
C ALA A 238 5.80 -10.02 26.64
N GLU A 239 6.17 -8.95 25.88
CA GLU A 239 7.58 -8.50 25.86
C GLU A 239 7.72 -7.16 25.13
N ARG A 240 8.24 -6.20 25.87
CA ARG A 240 8.78 -4.86 25.59
C ARG A 240 8.68 -4.32 24.15
N ASN A 241 7.85 -3.33 24.03
CA ASN A 241 7.59 -2.44 22.91
C ASN A 241 8.86 -2.09 22.10
N PRO A 242 9.01 -2.57 20.83
CA PRO A 242 10.16 -2.27 19.97
C PRO A 242 10.33 -0.78 19.68
N MET A 243 9.26 0.01 19.84
CA MET A 243 9.27 1.45 19.65
C MET A 243 10.02 2.18 20.76
N GLN A 244 10.01 1.67 22.01
CA GLN A 244 10.84 2.22 23.09
C GLN A 244 12.32 1.92 22.88
N GLN A 245 12.65 0.79 22.26
CA GLN A 245 14.04 0.45 21.91
C GLN A 245 14.54 1.30 20.74
N ALA A 246 13.72 1.59 19.73
CA ALA A 246 14.07 2.46 18.62
C ALA A 246 14.21 3.92 19.06
N LEU A 247 13.36 4.42 19.96
CA LEU A 247 13.46 5.74 20.57
C LEU A 247 14.69 5.88 21.47
N ALA A 248 15.03 4.85 22.23
CA ALA A 248 16.23 4.81 23.05
C ALA A 248 17.53 4.74 22.21
N ALA A 249 17.50 4.05 21.06
CA ALA A 249 18.61 4.02 20.11
C ALA A 249 18.79 5.39 19.41
N TYR A 250 17.71 6.04 19.02
CA TYR A 250 17.75 7.38 18.42
C TYR A 250 18.23 8.46 19.39
N ALA A 251 17.79 8.40 20.65
CA ALA A 251 18.24 9.32 21.70
C ALA A 251 19.75 9.20 22.03
N ARG A 252 20.34 8.00 21.83
CA ARG A 252 21.79 7.79 21.99
C ARG A 252 22.63 8.31 20.83
N LEU A 253 22.03 8.46 19.64
CA LEU A 253 22.72 8.97 18.43
C LEU A 253 22.62 10.49 18.29
N SER A 254 21.68 11.14 18.98
CA SER A 254 21.46 12.60 18.94
C SER A 254 22.05 13.36 20.14
N GLY A 255 22.79 12.69 21.01
CA GLY A 255 23.36 13.23 22.24
C GLY A 255 24.91 13.23 22.28
N SER A 256 25.57 13.44 21.11
CA SER A 256 27.03 13.68 21.05
C SER A 256 27.33 14.92 20.20
#